data_1f5d0855395219a28c07499354ed74f4
#
_entry.id   1f5d0855395219a28c07499354ed74f4
#
_cell.length_a   1.000
_cell.length_b   1.000
_cell.length_c   1.000
_cell.angle_alpha   90.00
_cell.angle_beta   90.00
_cell.angle_gamma   90.00
#
_symmetry.space_group_name_H-M   'P 1'
#
loop_
_entity.id
_entity.type
_entity.pdbx_description
1 polymer ?
#
loop_
_entity_poly.entity_id
_entity_poly.type
_entity_poly.pdbx_seq_one_letter_code
_entity_poly.pdbx_strand_id
1 'polypeptide(L)'
;MTLRKVFSIIIASIALLLFIFSFAPHVHIDLGAWGGTSDSNLWAGNKAQPIMFLLAYIGIITVYLLHIFLNLKENWVKYANYAVGYITISYLVMFFTYLDSLGFGLVIGVILALGLGTLSVLWYFVSDKKTGPKVTGYDPKTGKPIYAKPKGFDPKTGKPIFDEE
;
A
#
# COMPACT_ATOMS: atom_id res chain seq x y z
N MET A 1 6.83 14.91 -8.86
CA MET A 1 6.09 13.97 -8.00
C MET A 1 7.12 13.14 -7.27
N THR A 2 7.02 12.94 -5.93
CA THR A 2 8.00 12.17 -5.18
C THR A 2 7.79 10.67 -5.41
N LEU A 3 8.84 9.87 -5.27
CA LEU A 3 8.76 8.43 -5.46
C LEU A 3 7.76 7.78 -4.48
N ARG A 4 7.70 8.27 -3.23
CA ARG A 4 6.70 7.83 -2.23
C ARG A 4 5.26 8.06 -2.69
N LYS A 5 4.97 9.19 -3.35
CA LYS A 5 3.64 9.45 -3.91
C LYS A 5 3.29 8.47 -5.04
N VAL A 6 4.27 8.10 -5.87
CA VAL A 6 4.06 7.06 -6.90
C VAL A 6 3.69 5.72 -6.25
N PHE A 7 4.46 5.29 -5.24
CA PHE A 7 4.13 4.07 -4.49
C PHE A 7 2.75 4.14 -3.84
N SER A 8 2.39 5.29 -3.26
CA SER A 8 1.09 5.48 -2.64
C SER A 8 -0.07 5.35 -3.64
N ILE A 9 0.10 5.85 -4.87
CA ILE A 9 -0.89 5.67 -5.94
C ILE A 9 -1.03 4.19 -6.28
N ILE A 10 0.09 3.49 -6.49
CA ILE A 10 0.07 2.07 -6.86
C ILE A 10 -0.62 1.24 -5.75
N ILE A 11 -0.27 1.49 -4.48
CA ILE A 11 -0.87 0.81 -3.33
C ILE A 11 -2.39 1.07 -3.26
N ALA A 12 -2.82 2.33 -3.40
CA ALA A 12 -4.24 2.68 -3.40
C ALA A 12 -5.00 2.01 -4.56
N SER A 13 -4.38 1.94 -5.75
CA SER A 13 -4.97 1.28 -6.93
C SER A 13 -5.12 -0.23 -6.73
N ILE A 14 -4.10 -0.90 -6.18
CA ILE A 14 -4.17 -2.33 -5.88
C ILE A 14 -5.20 -2.62 -4.79
N ALA A 15 -5.29 -1.77 -3.75
CA ALA A 15 -6.30 -1.91 -2.71
C ALA A 15 -7.73 -1.77 -3.28
N LEU A 16 -7.93 -0.86 -4.23
CA LEU A 16 -9.21 -0.71 -4.94
C LEU A 16 -9.53 -1.93 -5.80
N LEU A 17 -8.55 -2.46 -6.52
CA LEU A 17 -8.72 -3.70 -7.29
C LEU A 17 -9.06 -4.87 -6.37
N LEU A 18 -8.37 -5.04 -5.24
CA LEU A 18 -8.69 -6.05 -4.25
C LEU A 18 -10.12 -5.93 -3.73
N PHE A 19 -10.56 -4.71 -3.44
CA PHE A 19 -11.94 -4.45 -3.04
C PHE A 19 -12.94 -4.91 -4.11
N ILE A 20 -12.69 -4.60 -5.39
CA ILE A 20 -13.54 -5.04 -6.50
C ILE A 20 -13.54 -6.57 -6.61
N PHE A 21 -12.37 -7.21 -6.56
CA PHE A 21 -12.26 -8.68 -6.65
C PHE A 21 -12.80 -9.40 -5.40
N SER A 22 -13.00 -8.71 -4.29
CA SER A 22 -13.63 -9.31 -3.10
C SER A 22 -15.08 -9.76 -3.33
N PHE A 23 -15.73 -9.25 -4.38
CA PHE A 23 -17.07 -9.68 -4.81
C PHE A 23 -17.06 -10.87 -5.77
N ALA A 24 -15.90 -11.24 -6.32
CA ALA A 24 -15.77 -12.43 -7.15
C ALA A 24 -15.85 -13.72 -6.30
N PRO A 25 -16.19 -14.86 -6.89
CA PRO A 25 -16.21 -16.15 -6.17
C PRO A 25 -14.86 -16.49 -5.54
N HIS A 26 -14.84 -16.63 -4.20
CA HIS A 26 -13.65 -16.99 -3.44
C HIS A 26 -13.56 -18.48 -3.18
N VAL A 27 -14.70 -19.11 -2.98
CA VAL A 27 -14.84 -20.54 -2.72
C VAL A 27 -15.81 -21.12 -3.72
N HIS A 28 -15.39 -22.19 -4.37
CA HIS A 28 -16.21 -22.97 -5.31
C HIS A 28 -16.49 -24.33 -4.68
N ILE A 29 -17.74 -24.62 -4.36
CA ILE A 29 -18.13 -25.88 -3.74
C ILE A 29 -18.92 -26.69 -4.77
N ASP A 30 -18.41 -27.85 -5.12
CA ASP A 30 -19.16 -28.84 -5.89
C ASP A 30 -20.04 -29.65 -4.93
N LEU A 31 -21.32 -29.53 -5.08
CA LEU A 31 -22.32 -30.26 -4.26
C LEU A 31 -22.61 -31.67 -4.79
N GLY A 32 -21.83 -32.12 -5.76
CA GLY A 32 -21.94 -33.45 -6.37
C GLY A 32 -23.17 -33.61 -7.25
N ALA A 33 -23.50 -34.87 -7.58
CA ALA A 33 -24.53 -35.22 -8.56
C ALA A 33 -25.96 -34.70 -8.20
N TRP A 34 -26.21 -34.28 -7.00
CA TRP A 34 -27.54 -33.91 -6.51
C TRP A 34 -27.72 -32.41 -6.28
N GLY A 35 -26.66 -31.63 -6.27
CA GLY A 35 -26.73 -30.24 -5.78
C GLY A 35 -26.19 -29.16 -6.72
N GLY A 36 -25.50 -29.52 -7.80
CA GLY A 36 -24.83 -28.53 -8.65
C GLY A 36 -23.62 -27.90 -7.97
N THR A 37 -23.30 -26.67 -8.33
CA THR A 37 -22.19 -25.90 -7.76
C THR A 37 -22.69 -24.72 -6.94
N SER A 38 -22.00 -24.38 -5.86
CA SER A 38 -22.27 -23.19 -5.05
C SER A 38 -21.01 -22.33 -4.96
N ASP A 39 -21.14 -21.07 -5.36
CA ASP A 39 -20.08 -20.08 -5.27
C ASP A 39 -20.31 -19.17 -4.07
N SER A 40 -19.27 -18.92 -3.31
CA SER A 40 -19.32 -17.94 -2.23
C SER A 40 -18.21 -16.91 -2.38
N ASN A 41 -18.51 -15.65 -2.11
CA ASN A 41 -17.56 -14.55 -2.12
C ASN A 41 -17.17 -14.13 -0.69
N LEU A 42 -16.26 -13.16 -0.56
CA LEU A 42 -15.79 -12.68 0.73
C LEU A 42 -16.92 -12.14 1.63
N TRP A 43 -18.02 -11.67 1.04
CA TRP A 43 -19.14 -11.03 1.71
C TRP A 43 -20.24 -12.01 2.16
N ALA A 44 -20.13 -13.28 1.74
CA ALA A 44 -21.02 -14.35 2.17
C ALA A 44 -20.56 -14.90 3.53
N GLY A 45 -21.51 -15.20 4.41
CA GLY A 45 -21.22 -15.83 5.70
C GLY A 45 -21.25 -14.90 6.91
N ASN A 46 -20.35 -15.11 7.88
CA ASN A 46 -20.34 -14.34 9.13
C ASN A 46 -20.05 -12.85 8.86
N LYS A 47 -20.97 -11.96 9.28
CA LYS A 47 -20.90 -10.52 8.99
C LYS A 47 -19.70 -9.79 9.61
N ALA A 48 -19.04 -10.34 10.62
CA ALA A 48 -17.91 -9.67 11.29
C ALA A 48 -16.69 -9.56 10.38
N GLN A 49 -16.33 -10.62 9.69
CA GLN A 49 -15.15 -10.65 8.80
C GLN A 49 -15.31 -9.68 7.61
N PRO A 50 -16.40 -9.68 6.83
CA PRO A 50 -16.63 -8.70 5.78
C PRO A 50 -16.54 -7.25 6.25
N ILE A 51 -17.10 -6.93 7.42
CA ILE A 51 -17.04 -5.57 7.97
C ILE A 51 -15.57 -5.15 8.25
N MET A 52 -14.77 -6.04 8.82
CA MET A 52 -13.35 -5.77 9.08
C MET A 52 -12.57 -5.54 7.78
N PHE A 53 -12.83 -6.33 6.74
CA PHE A 53 -12.24 -6.11 5.41
C PHE A 53 -12.66 -4.77 4.81
N LEU A 54 -13.95 -4.42 4.89
CA LEU A 54 -14.47 -3.14 4.39
C LEU A 54 -13.75 -1.96 5.05
N LEU A 55 -13.67 -1.98 6.39
CA LEU A 55 -12.98 -0.93 7.15
C LEU A 55 -11.49 -0.84 6.77
N ALA A 56 -10.82 -1.99 6.60
CA ALA A 56 -9.43 -2.04 6.18
C ALA A 56 -9.24 -1.45 4.77
N TYR A 57 -10.07 -1.82 3.79
CA TYR A 57 -9.98 -1.26 2.43
C TYR A 57 -10.22 0.24 2.41
N ILE A 58 -11.30 0.72 3.07
CA ILE A 58 -11.60 2.15 3.17
C ILE A 58 -10.42 2.88 3.84
N GLY A 59 -9.89 2.35 4.93
CA GLY A 59 -8.77 2.93 5.65
C GLY A 59 -7.52 3.05 4.79
N ILE A 60 -7.12 1.99 4.09
CA ILE A 60 -5.97 1.98 3.20
C ILE A 60 -6.14 3.03 2.09
N ILE A 61 -7.24 2.95 1.34
CA ILE A 61 -7.49 3.83 0.19
C ILE A 61 -7.51 5.29 0.65
N THR A 62 -8.24 5.59 1.73
CA THR A 62 -8.36 6.96 2.25
C THR A 62 -7.01 7.51 2.69
N VAL A 63 -6.25 6.76 3.51
CA VAL A 63 -4.95 7.24 4.02
C VAL A 63 -3.95 7.48 2.88
N TYR A 64 -3.87 6.57 1.91
CA TYR A 64 -2.95 6.74 0.80
C TYR A 64 -3.37 7.88 -0.14
N LEU A 65 -4.67 8.09 -0.38
CA LEU A 65 -5.17 9.25 -1.12
C LEU A 65 -4.86 10.57 -0.38
N LEU A 66 -5.11 10.64 0.92
CA LEU A 66 -4.77 11.81 1.73
C LEU A 66 -3.25 12.07 1.76
N HIS A 67 -2.42 11.02 1.78
CA HIS A 67 -0.97 11.18 1.67
C HIS A 67 -0.56 11.78 0.31
N ILE A 68 -1.23 11.41 -0.79
CA ILE A 68 -0.95 11.94 -2.12
C ILE A 68 -1.33 13.42 -2.22
N PHE A 69 -2.55 13.77 -1.80
CA PHE A 69 -3.13 15.10 -2.03
C PHE A 69 -2.80 16.10 -0.92
N LEU A 70 -2.82 15.66 0.35
CA LEU A 70 -2.68 16.54 1.53
C LEU A 70 -1.35 16.37 2.27
N ASN A 71 -0.39 15.59 1.73
CA ASN A 71 0.89 15.29 2.38
C ASN A 71 0.71 14.83 3.85
N LEU A 72 -0.20 13.89 4.06
CA LEU A 72 -0.50 13.36 5.39
C LEU A 72 0.78 12.86 6.08
N LYS A 73 0.87 13.05 7.40
CA LYS A 73 2.02 12.61 8.21
C LYS A 73 2.27 11.11 8.05
N GLU A 74 3.53 10.71 7.96
CA GLU A 74 3.96 9.30 7.79
C GLU A 74 3.36 8.33 8.82
N ASN A 75 3.06 8.81 10.03
CA ASN A 75 2.46 7.96 11.07
C ASN A 75 1.11 7.38 10.64
N TRP A 76 0.29 8.11 9.88
CA TRP A 76 -0.98 7.60 9.38
C TRP A 76 -0.78 6.51 8.34
N VAL A 77 0.24 6.64 7.50
CA VAL A 77 0.60 5.61 6.52
C VAL A 77 1.06 4.33 7.23
N LYS A 78 1.74 4.42 8.37
CA LYS A 78 2.07 3.24 9.19
C LYS A 78 0.81 2.47 9.63
N TYR A 79 -0.24 3.16 10.07
CA TYR A 79 -1.50 2.49 10.43
C TYR A 79 -2.19 1.85 9.22
N ALA A 80 -2.17 2.51 8.06
CA ALA A 80 -2.66 1.89 6.82
C ALA A 80 -1.87 0.62 6.46
N ASN A 81 -0.56 0.60 6.70
CA ASN A 81 0.28 -0.57 6.47
C ASN A 81 -0.04 -1.74 7.41
N TYR A 82 -0.48 -1.50 8.64
CA TYR A 82 -1.01 -2.58 9.49
C TYR A 82 -2.30 -3.18 8.90
N ALA A 83 -3.19 -2.34 8.35
CA ALA A 83 -4.37 -2.82 7.65
C ALA A 83 -4.01 -3.62 6.38
N VAL A 84 -2.97 -3.21 5.65
CA VAL A 84 -2.42 -4.00 4.54
C VAL A 84 -1.94 -5.36 5.01
N GLY A 85 -1.18 -5.41 6.12
CA GLY A 85 -0.72 -6.66 6.72
C GLY A 85 -1.88 -7.59 7.10
N TYR A 86 -2.92 -7.04 7.72
CA TYR A 86 -4.13 -7.78 8.06
C TYR A 86 -4.79 -8.41 6.81
N ILE A 87 -4.99 -7.63 5.74
CA ILE A 87 -5.58 -8.12 4.48
C ILE A 87 -4.70 -9.22 3.89
N THR A 88 -3.38 -8.99 3.80
CA THR A 88 -2.45 -9.95 3.20
C THR A 88 -2.46 -11.30 3.94
N ILE A 89 -2.37 -11.27 5.27
CA ILE A 89 -2.40 -12.47 6.10
C ILE A 89 -3.76 -13.18 5.97
N SER A 90 -4.86 -12.43 5.98
CA SER A 90 -6.20 -13.00 5.85
C SER A 90 -6.40 -13.73 4.53
N TYR A 91 -5.95 -13.15 3.40
CA TYR A 91 -6.00 -13.82 2.11
C TYR A 91 -5.13 -15.09 2.07
N LEU A 92 -3.96 -15.07 2.69
CA LEU A 92 -3.11 -16.28 2.79
C LEU A 92 -3.79 -17.37 3.63
N VAL A 93 -4.36 -17.01 4.77
CA VAL A 93 -5.09 -17.97 5.62
C VAL A 93 -6.27 -18.56 4.84
N MET A 94 -7.06 -17.74 4.16
CA MET A 94 -8.17 -18.22 3.33
C MET A 94 -7.67 -19.15 2.22
N PHE A 95 -6.59 -18.80 1.54
CA PHE A 95 -6.01 -19.63 0.49
C PHE A 95 -5.66 -21.03 1.00
N PHE A 96 -4.95 -21.13 2.12
CA PHE A 96 -4.60 -22.43 2.70
C PHE A 96 -5.80 -23.19 3.29
N THR A 97 -6.83 -22.46 3.75
CA THR A 97 -8.04 -23.10 4.28
C THR A 97 -8.90 -23.71 3.18
N TYR A 98 -8.94 -23.09 2.00
CA TYR A 98 -9.82 -23.49 0.89
C TYR A 98 -9.06 -24.03 -0.33
N LEU A 99 -7.90 -24.68 -0.11
CA LEU A 99 -7.05 -25.19 -1.20
C LEU A 99 -7.80 -26.10 -2.18
N ASP A 100 -8.72 -26.93 -1.67
CA ASP A 100 -9.48 -27.92 -2.47
C ASP A 100 -10.72 -27.30 -3.16
N SER A 101 -11.04 -26.05 -2.87
CA SER A 101 -12.25 -25.36 -3.36
C SER A 101 -11.97 -23.91 -3.77
N LEU A 102 -10.81 -23.67 -4.39
CA LEU A 102 -10.37 -22.34 -4.78
C LEU A 102 -11.27 -21.73 -5.84
N GLY A 103 -11.93 -20.63 -5.50
CA GLY A 103 -12.60 -19.77 -6.46
C GLY A 103 -11.63 -18.78 -7.11
N PHE A 104 -11.95 -18.35 -8.31
CA PHE A 104 -11.16 -17.39 -9.08
C PHE A 104 -10.83 -16.10 -8.30
N GLY A 105 -11.80 -15.56 -7.56
CA GLY A 105 -11.63 -14.34 -6.74
C GLY A 105 -10.57 -14.50 -5.66
N LEU A 106 -10.45 -15.70 -5.05
CA LEU A 106 -9.46 -15.95 -4.02
C LEU A 106 -8.05 -16.03 -4.61
N VAL A 107 -7.87 -16.69 -5.76
CA VAL A 107 -6.56 -16.80 -6.43
C VAL A 107 -6.02 -15.43 -6.80
N ILE A 108 -6.84 -14.62 -7.49
CA ILE A 108 -6.45 -13.23 -7.83
C ILE A 108 -6.25 -12.40 -6.58
N GLY A 109 -7.13 -12.54 -5.58
CA GLY A 109 -7.05 -11.84 -4.31
C GLY A 109 -5.72 -12.07 -3.59
N VAL A 110 -5.23 -13.31 -3.55
CA VAL A 110 -3.92 -13.63 -2.95
C VAL A 110 -2.78 -12.97 -3.72
N ILE A 111 -2.78 -13.02 -5.05
CA ILE A 111 -1.73 -12.38 -5.87
C ILE A 111 -1.69 -10.88 -5.62
N LEU A 112 -2.85 -10.22 -5.64
CA LEU A 112 -2.95 -8.79 -5.37
C LEU A 112 -2.58 -8.44 -3.93
N ALA A 113 -2.98 -9.25 -2.95
CA ALA A 113 -2.67 -9.03 -1.54
C ALA A 113 -1.16 -9.17 -1.26
N LEU A 114 -0.48 -10.14 -1.88
CA LEU A 114 0.97 -10.28 -1.80
C LEU A 114 1.68 -9.08 -2.45
N GLY A 115 1.21 -8.63 -3.61
CA GLY A 115 1.71 -7.42 -4.26
C GLY A 115 1.54 -6.18 -3.38
N LEU A 116 0.37 -6.01 -2.78
CA LEU A 116 0.05 -4.93 -1.86
C LEU A 116 0.97 -4.95 -0.63
N GLY A 117 1.14 -6.12 -0.01
CA GLY A 117 2.03 -6.30 1.15
C GLY A 117 3.48 -5.96 0.82
N THR A 118 3.99 -6.48 -0.30
CA THR A 118 5.36 -6.20 -0.77
C THR A 118 5.59 -4.70 -1.01
N LEU A 119 4.68 -4.03 -1.71
CA LEU A 119 4.78 -2.59 -1.98
C LEU A 119 4.68 -1.76 -0.70
N SER A 120 3.85 -2.18 0.25
CA SER A 120 3.74 -1.55 1.58
C SER A 120 5.05 -1.62 2.35
N VAL A 121 5.74 -2.75 2.31
CA VAL A 121 7.09 -2.89 2.91
C VAL A 121 8.11 -2.03 2.17
N LEU A 122 8.14 -2.08 0.85
CA LEU A 122 9.06 -1.28 0.03
C LEU A 122 8.88 0.22 0.25
N TRP A 123 7.67 0.68 0.54
CA TRP A 123 7.38 2.08 0.82
C TRP A 123 8.25 2.64 1.96
N TYR A 124 8.59 1.83 2.98
CA TYR A 124 9.46 2.26 4.07
C TYR A 124 10.92 2.47 3.63
N PHE A 125 11.38 1.73 2.64
CA PHE A 125 12.75 1.84 2.14
C PHE A 125 12.91 2.97 1.12
N VAL A 126 11.82 3.45 0.55
CA VAL A 126 11.83 4.59 -0.37
C VAL A 126 12.04 5.87 0.41
N SER A 127 13.17 6.53 0.20
CA SER A 127 13.48 7.81 0.80
C SER A 127 13.14 8.95 -0.16
N ASP A 128 12.29 9.88 0.29
CA ASP A 128 12.07 11.15 -0.41
C ASP A 128 13.14 12.21 -0.06
N LYS A 129 14.22 11.81 0.59
CA LYS A 129 15.31 12.75 0.90
C LYS A 129 15.72 13.45 -0.38
N LYS A 130 15.41 14.72 -0.47
CA LYS A 130 15.96 15.62 -1.48
C LYS A 130 17.48 15.63 -1.26
N THR A 131 18.21 14.82 -2.02
CA THR A 131 19.67 14.71 -1.95
C THR A 131 20.36 15.91 -2.62
N GLY A 132 19.69 17.04 -2.70
CA GLY A 132 20.23 18.26 -3.29
C GLY A 132 20.44 19.34 -2.22
N PRO A 133 21.41 20.21 -2.42
CA PRO A 133 21.61 21.36 -1.52
C PRO A 133 20.33 22.19 -1.46
N LYS A 134 19.92 22.55 -0.23
CA LYS A 134 18.74 23.42 0.01
C LYS A 134 19.02 24.78 -0.65
N VAL A 135 18.09 25.27 -1.49
CA VAL A 135 18.16 26.63 -2.01
C VAL A 135 17.83 27.58 -0.88
N THR A 136 18.81 28.40 -0.48
CA THR A 136 18.69 29.40 0.60
C THR A 136 18.22 30.76 0.11
N GLY A 137 18.26 31.02 -1.20
CA GLY A 137 17.83 32.25 -1.81
C GLY A 137 18.14 32.29 -3.31
N TYR A 138 17.89 33.42 -3.93
CA TYR A 138 18.27 33.70 -5.32
C TYR A 138 19.16 34.93 -5.37
N ASP A 139 20.21 34.88 -6.19
CA ASP A 139 21.05 36.03 -6.45
C ASP A 139 20.21 37.14 -7.14
N PRO A 140 20.08 38.33 -6.53
CA PRO A 140 19.26 39.39 -7.08
C PRO A 140 19.74 39.95 -8.43
N LYS A 141 21.01 39.70 -8.76
CA LYS A 141 21.60 40.20 -10.04
C LYS A 141 21.48 39.19 -11.17
N THR A 142 21.56 37.90 -10.88
CA THR A 142 21.62 36.84 -11.88
C THR A 142 20.39 35.93 -11.88
N GLY A 143 19.53 36.00 -10.88
CA GLY A 143 18.37 35.11 -10.69
C GLY A 143 18.75 33.65 -10.41
N LYS A 144 20.02 33.34 -10.22
CA LYS A 144 20.49 31.96 -9.99
C LYS A 144 20.21 31.54 -8.54
N PRO A 145 19.85 30.27 -8.32
CA PRO A 145 19.63 29.77 -6.96
C PRO A 145 20.95 29.72 -6.17
N ILE A 146 20.91 30.25 -4.96
CA ILE A 146 21.99 30.16 -3.97
C ILE A 146 21.70 28.93 -3.11
N TYR A 147 22.66 28.02 -3.05
CA TYR A 147 22.52 26.77 -2.30
C TYR A 147 23.18 26.89 -0.92
N ALA A 148 22.58 26.23 0.09
CA ALA A 148 23.19 26.13 1.43
C ALA A 148 24.58 25.48 1.32
N LYS A 149 25.57 26.06 2.01
CA LYS A 149 26.88 25.43 2.12
C LYS A 149 26.76 24.18 2.99
N PRO A 150 27.36 23.05 2.59
CA PRO A 150 27.39 21.88 3.44
C PRO A 150 28.18 22.17 4.72
N LYS A 151 27.66 21.74 5.88
CA LYS A 151 28.33 21.85 7.18
C LYS A 151 29.51 20.87 7.30
N GLY A 152 29.49 19.80 6.50
CA GLY A 152 30.51 18.76 6.45
C GLY A 152 30.11 17.67 5.47
N PHE A 153 30.91 16.61 5.48
CA PHE A 153 30.62 15.42 4.68
C PHE A 153 30.51 14.20 5.62
N ASP A 154 29.56 13.33 5.35
CA ASP A 154 29.42 12.05 6.06
C ASP A 154 30.70 11.21 5.79
N PRO A 155 31.45 10.82 6.82
CA PRO A 155 32.72 10.10 6.64
C PRO A 155 32.52 8.70 6.05
N LYS A 156 31.33 8.11 6.11
CA LYS A 156 31.01 6.78 5.57
C LYS A 156 30.54 6.82 4.12
N THR A 157 29.80 7.84 3.75
CA THR A 157 29.14 7.91 2.43
C THR A 157 29.70 9.00 1.52
N GLY A 158 30.53 9.92 2.06
CA GLY A 158 31.06 11.08 1.34
C GLY A 158 30.00 12.11 0.93
N LYS A 159 28.76 11.98 1.40
CA LYS A 159 27.66 12.91 1.05
C LYS A 159 27.70 14.17 1.89
N PRO A 160 27.37 15.34 1.29
CA PRO A 160 27.32 16.58 2.03
C PRO A 160 26.17 16.57 3.07
N ILE A 161 26.45 17.04 4.28
CA ILE A 161 25.49 17.21 5.38
C ILE A 161 25.05 18.67 5.39
N PHE A 162 23.73 18.90 5.38
CA PHE A 162 23.10 20.21 5.49
C PHE A 162 22.32 20.31 6.81
N ASP A 163 22.20 21.50 7.39
CA ASP A 163 21.37 21.70 8.60
C ASP A 163 19.89 21.40 8.27
N GLU A 164 19.26 20.57 9.10
CA GLU A 164 17.80 20.40 9.12
C GLU A 164 17.25 21.52 10.02
N GLU A 165 16.49 22.45 9.47
CA GLU A 165 15.62 23.36 10.22
C GLU A 165 14.31 22.69 10.56
#